data_ec333f881230b42fdf85bdfd1d8c1dfc
#
_entry.id   ec333f881230b42fdf85bdfd1d8c1dfc
#
_cell.length_a   1.000
_cell.length_b   1.000
_cell.length_c   1.000
_cell.angle_alpha   90.00
_cell.angle_beta   90.00
_cell.angle_gamma   90.00
#
_symmetry.space_group_name_H-M   'P 1'
#
loop_
_entity.id
_entity.type
_entity.pdbx_description
1 polymer ?
#
loop_
_entity_poly.entity_id
_entity_poly.type
_entity_poly.pdbx_seq_one_letter_code
_entity_poly.pdbx_strand_id
1 'polypeptide(L)'
;GKDKLDSFLSDREKLTYLGECYVRGTKLYDEDEKVVEKVKEITKVLYEKTPGEIFDLYNKCKEINLSYFKSVTKRLGSNFEDFIFESEAGEAGEKIVRENIGRVFEESEGAVIFRGEDRGLHTRVFINKEGFPTYEAKDIGLLFLKFERFSPDLSILITDNQQAPYYSVVLEAGSEINKDWKEKTVHRTHGRMSFKGQKMSSRLGGVPLATDVLNEILEEVLEKSPDLIIDGEVNLNSIPEKVAIASLKFSILKSMAGKDINFDPETSLSFEGDSGPYLQYTAVRANSVLIKAKEAGLESEVIETNSETSDLEKMISRFPKVVSLAIEEWAPHHVSTYLLNLSQAFNSWYASTKILDLENKEAKHNLALTLATKIVLTNGLNILGIEVPEKM
;
A
#
# COMPACT_ATOMS: atom_id res chain seq x y z
N GLY A 1 -25.88 18.79 9.51
CA GLY A 1 -24.96 18.18 10.43
C GLY A 1 -25.34 16.77 10.77
N LYS A 2 -25.45 16.47 12.05
CA LYS A 2 -25.69 15.12 12.61
C LYS A 2 -26.92 14.45 12.02
N ASP A 3 -28.08 15.14 12.05
CA ASP A 3 -29.34 14.61 11.53
C ASP A 3 -29.27 14.20 10.05
N LYS A 4 -28.52 14.95 9.24
CA LYS A 4 -28.31 14.61 7.84
C LYS A 4 -27.43 13.35 7.70
N LEU A 5 -26.38 13.22 8.52
CA LEU A 5 -25.52 12.03 8.53
C LEU A 5 -26.35 10.77 8.91
N ASP A 6 -27.31 10.92 9.83
CA ASP A 6 -28.17 9.84 10.28
C ASP A 6 -29.27 9.47 9.26
N SER A 7 -29.57 10.37 8.33
CA SER A 7 -30.60 10.11 7.28
C SER A 7 -30.07 9.25 6.12
N PHE A 8 -28.75 9.07 5.99
CA PHE A 8 -28.19 8.24 4.90
C PHE A 8 -28.31 6.74 5.21
N LEU A 9 -28.70 5.97 4.22
CA LEU A 9 -28.93 4.53 4.32
C LEU A 9 -27.66 3.72 4.15
N SER A 10 -26.70 4.22 3.36
CA SER A 10 -25.46 3.52 3.06
C SER A 10 -24.23 4.22 3.63
N ASP A 11 -23.20 3.45 3.96
CA ASP A 11 -21.92 4.00 4.40
C ASP A 11 -21.24 4.81 3.30
N ARG A 12 -21.43 4.48 2.02
CA ARG A 12 -20.95 5.26 0.89
C ARG A 12 -21.51 6.68 0.88
N GLU A 13 -22.83 6.85 1.08
CA GLU A 13 -23.47 8.18 1.16
C GLU A 13 -22.93 8.99 2.33
N LYS A 14 -22.75 8.33 3.50
CA LYS A 14 -22.15 8.98 4.69
C LYS A 14 -20.75 9.49 4.42
N LEU A 15 -19.90 8.66 3.80
CA LEU A 15 -18.51 9.01 3.46
C LEU A 15 -18.43 10.12 2.43
N THR A 16 -19.26 10.08 1.38
CA THR A 16 -19.36 11.14 0.39
C THR A 16 -19.75 12.47 1.05
N TYR A 17 -20.75 12.43 1.92
CA TYR A 17 -21.17 13.62 2.68
C TYR A 17 -20.08 14.15 3.60
N LEU A 18 -19.33 13.28 4.29
CA LEU A 18 -18.20 13.70 5.13
C LEU A 18 -17.10 14.34 4.29
N GLY A 19 -16.82 13.83 3.10
CA GLY A 19 -15.90 14.44 2.14
C GLY A 19 -16.35 15.84 1.70
N GLU A 20 -17.62 16.01 1.36
CA GLU A 20 -18.21 17.33 1.04
C GLU A 20 -18.11 18.30 2.21
N CYS A 21 -18.37 17.83 3.44
CA CYS A 21 -18.23 18.64 4.66
C CYS A 21 -16.79 19.09 4.87
N TYR A 22 -15.80 18.22 4.59
CA TYR A 22 -14.39 18.56 4.68
C TYR A 22 -14.00 19.67 3.72
N VAL A 23 -14.34 19.53 2.44
CA VAL A 23 -14.05 20.52 1.40
C VAL A 23 -14.69 21.86 1.74
N ARG A 24 -15.98 21.85 2.13
CA ARG A 24 -16.69 23.05 2.52
C ARG A 24 -16.10 23.70 3.77
N GLY A 25 -15.74 22.88 4.75
CA GLY A 25 -15.12 23.36 5.99
C GLY A 25 -13.78 24.04 5.75
N THR A 26 -12.92 23.44 4.90
CA THR A 26 -11.63 24.02 4.51
C THR A 26 -11.83 25.39 3.83
N LYS A 27 -12.75 25.45 2.86
CA LYS A 27 -13.04 26.72 2.18
C LYS A 27 -13.51 27.82 3.15
N LEU A 28 -14.44 27.49 4.04
CA LEU A 28 -14.95 28.45 5.04
C LEU A 28 -13.87 28.86 6.04
N TYR A 29 -12.97 27.98 6.40
CA TYR A 29 -11.83 28.28 7.29
C TYR A 29 -10.87 29.30 6.64
N ASP A 30 -10.66 29.21 5.33
CA ASP A 30 -9.79 30.15 4.59
C ASP A 30 -10.45 31.52 4.36
N GLU A 31 -11.79 31.60 4.34
CA GLU A 31 -12.56 32.80 3.96
C GLU A 31 -13.18 33.56 5.14
N ASP A 32 -13.34 32.97 6.34
CA ASP A 32 -14.10 33.56 7.46
C ASP A 32 -13.41 33.38 8.83
N GLU A 33 -12.91 34.46 9.40
CA GLU A 33 -12.26 34.50 10.72
C GLU A 33 -13.14 33.92 11.86
N LYS A 34 -14.48 34.07 11.78
CA LYS A 34 -15.38 33.50 12.78
C LYS A 34 -15.39 31.97 12.71
N VAL A 35 -15.21 31.42 11.51
CA VAL A 35 -15.09 29.96 11.34
C VAL A 35 -13.76 29.48 11.93
N VAL A 36 -12.68 30.25 11.76
CA VAL A 36 -11.38 29.94 12.37
C VAL A 36 -11.51 29.82 13.90
N GLU A 37 -12.14 30.81 14.55
CA GLU A 37 -12.34 30.79 16.00
C GLU A 37 -13.21 29.59 16.44
N LYS A 38 -14.28 29.30 15.71
CA LYS A 38 -15.13 28.14 16.01
C LYS A 38 -14.40 26.80 15.83
N VAL A 39 -13.51 26.71 14.84
CA VAL A 39 -12.67 25.50 14.64
C VAL A 39 -11.70 25.35 15.82
N LYS A 40 -11.11 26.43 16.33
CA LYS A 40 -10.26 26.38 17.54
C LYS A 40 -11.01 25.87 18.76
N GLU A 41 -12.25 26.35 18.98
CA GLU A 41 -13.11 25.89 20.08
C GLU A 41 -13.41 24.38 19.94
N ILE A 42 -13.79 23.93 18.75
CA ILE A 42 -14.03 22.50 18.45
C ILE A 42 -12.75 21.69 18.69
N THR A 43 -11.62 22.16 18.21
CA THR A 43 -10.32 21.52 18.38
C THR A 43 -10.00 21.32 19.87
N LYS A 44 -10.23 22.35 20.68
CA LYS A 44 -10.04 22.27 22.14
C LYS A 44 -10.93 21.19 22.77
N VAL A 45 -12.22 21.16 22.42
CA VAL A 45 -13.16 20.12 22.89
C VAL A 45 -12.67 18.72 22.57
N LEU A 46 -12.09 18.51 21.36
CA LEU A 46 -11.58 17.22 20.92
C LEU A 46 -10.31 16.80 21.68
N TYR A 47 -9.37 17.74 21.90
CA TYR A 47 -8.15 17.46 22.67
C TYR A 47 -8.44 17.17 24.13
N GLU A 48 -9.35 17.94 24.74
CA GLU A 48 -9.78 17.76 26.13
C GLU A 48 -10.73 16.56 26.32
N LYS A 49 -11.15 15.92 25.21
CA LYS A 49 -12.13 14.81 25.21
C LYS A 49 -13.41 15.18 25.97
N THR A 50 -13.83 16.45 25.86
CA THR A 50 -14.96 16.98 26.62
C THR A 50 -16.26 16.28 26.17
N PRO A 51 -16.99 15.59 27.09
CA PRO A 51 -18.24 14.91 26.74
C PRO A 51 -19.28 15.88 26.17
N GLY A 52 -20.00 15.46 25.13
CA GLY A 52 -21.07 16.24 24.52
C GLY A 52 -21.20 15.98 23.01
N GLU A 53 -22.14 16.69 22.40
CA GLU A 53 -22.55 16.45 21.01
C GLU A 53 -21.39 16.48 20.00
N ILE A 54 -20.41 17.37 20.18
CA ILE A 54 -19.23 17.50 19.29
C ILE A 54 -18.36 16.25 19.40
N PHE A 55 -18.07 15.82 20.62
CA PHE A 55 -17.24 14.64 20.84
C PHE A 55 -17.93 13.35 20.41
N ASP A 56 -19.25 13.24 20.61
CA ASP A 56 -20.06 12.10 20.14
C ASP A 56 -20.07 12.04 18.61
N LEU A 57 -20.23 13.19 17.93
CA LEU A 57 -20.19 13.29 16.49
C LEU A 57 -18.81 12.89 15.95
N TYR A 58 -17.73 13.34 16.58
CA TYR A 58 -16.36 12.93 16.24
C TYR A 58 -16.19 11.41 16.31
N ASN A 59 -16.60 10.79 17.40
CA ASN A 59 -16.49 9.34 17.55
C ASN A 59 -17.29 8.59 16.49
N LYS A 60 -18.51 9.04 16.20
CA LYS A 60 -19.35 8.46 15.14
C LYS A 60 -18.68 8.57 13.77
N CYS A 61 -18.15 9.74 13.40
CA CYS A 61 -17.42 9.93 12.16
C CYS A 61 -16.16 9.06 12.07
N LYS A 62 -15.44 8.93 13.20
CA LYS A 62 -14.27 8.06 13.33
C LYS A 62 -14.63 6.60 13.05
N GLU A 63 -15.69 6.08 13.63
CA GLU A 63 -16.16 4.70 13.42
C GLU A 63 -16.53 4.44 11.97
N ILE A 64 -17.28 5.36 11.32
CA ILE A 64 -17.66 5.25 9.91
C ILE A 64 -16.39 5.17 9.03
N ASN A 65 -15.44 6.09 9.23
CA ASN A 65 -14.22 6.11 8.45
C ASN A 65 -13.33 4.88 8.69
N LEU A 66 -13.24 4.41 9.94
CA LEU A 66 -12.45 3.22 10.26
C LEU A 66 -13.07 1.95 9.68
N SER A 67 -14.39 1.82 9.70
CA SER A 67 -15.10 0.71 9.05
C SER A 67 -14.82 0.68 7.56
N TYR A 68 -14.90 1.83 6.90
CA TYR A 68 -14.57 1.96 5.49
C TYR A 68 -13.11 1.61 5.20
N PHE A 69 -12.17 2.18 5.98
CA PHE A 69 -10.74 1.89 5.82
C PHE A 69 -10.45 0.38 5.93
N LYS A 70 -11.03 -0.30 6.92
CA LYS A 70 -10.91 -1.76 7.06
C LYS A 70 -11.47 -2.52 5.86
N SER A 71 -12.58 -2.06 5.29
CA SER A 71 -13.16 -2.69 4.10
C SER A 71 -12.24 -2.56 2.86
N VAL A 72 -11.65 -1.39 2.65
CA VAL A 72 -10.71 -1.13 1.55
C VAL A 72 -9.43 -1.95 1.70
N THR A 73 -8.84 -1.93 2.90
CA THR A 73 -7.60 -2.67 3.16
C THR A 73 -7.80 -4.18 3.01
N LYS A 74 -8.94 -4.70 3.50
CA LYS A 74 -9.32 -6.11 3.30
C LYS A 74 -9.46 -6.44 1.81
N ARG A 75 -10.13 -5.58 1.03
CA ARG A 75 -10.29 -5.75 -0.41
C ARG A 75 -8.94 -5.78 -1.12
N LEU A 76 -7.98 -4.96 -0.67
CA LEU A 76 -6.61 -4.95 -1.16
C LEU A 76 -5.75 -6.10 -0.61
N GLY A 77 -6.28 -6.99 0.22
CA GLY A 77 -5.52 -8.08 0.83
C GLY A 77 -4.51 -7.64 1.87
N SER A 78 -4.69 -6.45 2.47
CA SER A 78 -3.84 -5.93 3.53
C SER A 78 -4.50 -6.12 4.90
N ASN A 79 -3.75 -6.68 5.84
CA ASN A 79 -4.18 -6.89 7.22
C ASN A 79 -3.35 -6.02 8.16
N PHE A 80 -4.03 -5.41 9.14
CA PHE A 80 -3.39 -4.60 10.16
C PHE A 80 -3.71 -5.20 11.53
N GLU A 81 -2.69 -5.36 12.35
CA GLU A 81 -2.83 -5.91 13.71
C GLU A 81 -3.24 -4.85 14.71
N ASP A 82 -2.82 -3.60 14.51
CA ASP A 82 -3.13 -2.48 15.40
C ASP A 82 -3.39 -1.18 14.64
N PHE A 83 -4.12 -0.26 15.28
CA PHE A 83 -4.43 1.08 14.80
C PHE A 83 -4.09 2.09 15.89
N ILE A 84 -2.99 2.81 15.72
CA ILE A 84 -2.59 3.88 16.62
C ILE A 84 -3.11 5.20 16.05
N PHE A 85 -4.03 5.84 16.79
CA PHE A 85 -4.65 7.09 16.36
C PHE A 85 -3.83 8.30 16.79
N GLU A 86 -3.94 9.40 16.03
CA GLU A 86 -3.30 10.66 16.38
C GLU A 86 -3.70 11.18 17.78
N SER A 87 -4.92 10.93 18.23
CA SER A 87 -5.37 11.31 19.58
C SER A 87 -4.63 10.57 20.70
N GLU A 88 -4.19 9.34 20.46
CA GLU A 88 -3.41 8.54 21.39
C GLU A 88 -1.92 8.90 21.29
N ALA A 89 -1.42 8.97 20.07
CA ALA A 89 -0.03 9.36 19.81
C ALA A 89 0.26 10.80 20.28
N GLY A 90 -0.70 11.71 20.11
CA GLY A 90 -0.59 13.09 20.58
C GLY A 90 -0.46 13.20 22.10
N GLU A 91 -1.26 12.44 22.84
CA GLU A 91 -1.22 12.41 24.31
C GLU A 91 0.15 11.87 24.83
N ALA A 92 0.62 10.76 24.23
CA ALA A 92 1.93 10.20 24.55
C ALA A 92 3.06 11.15 24.16
N GLY A 93 3.00 11.73 22.96
CA GLY A 93 4.01 12.64 22.45
C GLY A 93 4.12 13.94 23.22
N GLU A 94 2.99 14.55 23.57
CA GLU A 94 2.98 15.76 24.42
C GLU A 94 3.70 15.52 25.73
N LYS A 95 3.37 14.42 26.42
CA LYS A 95 4.01 14.04 27.68
C LYS A 95 5.53 13.90 27.50
N ILE A 96 5.96 13.12 26.48
CA ILE A 96 7.38 12.87 26.22
C ILE A 96 8.12 14.17 25.89
N VAL A 97 7.55 15.04 25.07
CA VAL A 97 8.16 16.33 24.70
C VAL A 97 8.35 17.19 25.95
N ARG A 98 7.32 17.34 26.80
CA ARG A 98 7.39 18.14 28.04
C ARG A 98 8.41 17.60 29.03
N GLU A 99 8.51 16.27 29.21
CA GLU A 99 9.49 15.64 30.10
C GLU A 99 10.93 15.80 29.61
N ASN A 100 11.14 16.18 28.35
CA ASN A 100 12.46 16.35 27.76
C ASN A 100 12.81 17.82 27.40
N ILE A 101 12.04 18.79 27.90
CA ILE A 101 12.41 20.22 27.84
C ILE A 101 13.70 20.46 28.63
N GLY A 102 14.61 21.24 28.05
CA GLY A 102 15.95 21.50 28.61
C GLY A 102 16.99 20.43 28.31
N ARG A 103 16.60 19.27 27.74
CA ARG A 103 17.53 18.22 27.30
C ARG A 103 17.52 18.02 25.79
N VAL A 104 16.35 17.82 25.21
CA VAL A 104 16.16 17.59 23.77
C VAL A 104 15.42 18.76 23.13
N PHE A 105 14.44 19.29 23.85
CA PHE A 105 13.60 20.40 23.40
C PHE A 105 13.89 21.65 24.21
N GLU A 106 13.58 22.79 23.62
CA GLU A 106 13.67 24.10 24.30
C GLU A 106 12.40 24.92 24.13
N GLU A 107 12.13 25.78 25.10
CA GLU A 107 11.05 26.76 25.00
C GLU A 107 11.51 27.96 24.14
N SER A 108 10.71 28.35 23.17
CA SER A 108 10.96 29.49 22.30
C SER A 108 9.66 30.21 21.97
N GLU A 109 9.58 31.48 22.34
CA GLU A 109 8.43 32.35 22.04
C GLU A 109 7.05 31.77 22.42
N GLY A 110 6.98 30.99 23.51
CA GLY A 110 5.77 30.32 24.00
C GLY A 110 5.43 29.00 23.31
N ALA A 111 6.32 28.50 22.47
CA ALA A 111 6.23 27.17 21.87
C ALA A 111 7.37 26.29 22.38
N VAL A 112 7.28 24.96 22.17
CA VAL A 112 8.37 24.01 22.43
C VAL A 112 8.92 23.54 21.09
N ILE A 113 10.22 23.72 20.88
CA ILE A 113 10.90 23.47 19.61
C ILE A 113 12.03 22.45 19.76
N PHE A 114 12.40 21.80 18.66
CA PHE A 114 13.66 21.09 18.49
C PHE A 114 14.53 21.90 17.53
N ARG A 115 15.74 22.28 17.99
CA ARG A 115 16.68 23.03 17.18
C ARG A 115 17.51 22.08 16.33
N GLY A 116 17.16 22.03 15.03
CA GLY A 116 17.79 21.12 14.08
C GLY A 116 19.03 21.66 13.39
N GLU A 117 19.27 22.98 13.42
CA GLU A 117 20.32 23.65 12.64
C GLU A 117 21.72 23.11 12.91
N ASP A 118 22.04 22.79 14.16
CA ASP A 118 23.34 22.23 14.53
C ASP A 118 23.63 20.85 13.92
N ARG A 119 22.59 20.21 13.38
CA ARG A 119 22.63 18.89 12.71
C ARG A 119 22.33 19.00 11.21
N GLY A 120 22.28 20.22 10.66
CA GLY A 120 21.92 20.48 9.27
C GLY A 120 20.44 20.19 8.94
N LEU A 121 19.58 20.18 9.96
CA LEU A 121 18.13 19.98 9.84
C LEU A 121 17.38 21.29 10.11
N HIS A 122 16.09 21.32 9.78
CA HIS A 122 15.24 22.45 10.10
C HIS A 122 14.81 22.44 11.57
N THR A 123 14.74 23.63 12.20
CA THR A 123 14.04 23.79 13.48
C THR A 123 12.56 23.53 13.30
N ARG A 124 11.96 22.78 14.24
CA ARG A 124 10.54 22.44 14.21
C ARG A 124 9.87 22.61 15.56
N VAL A 125 8.58 22.95 15.50
CA VAL A 125 7.72 23.14 16.67
C VAL A 125 7.08 21.81 17.01
N PHE A 126 7.21 21.38 18.25
CA PHE A 126 6.62 20.14 18.78
C PHE A 126 5.36 20.42 19.60
N ILE A 127 5.34 21.55 20.37
CA ILE A 127 4.16 22.03 21.05
C ILE A 127 3.96 23.48 20.61
N ASN A 128 2.78 23.79 20.13
CA ASN A 128 2.46 25.14 19.63
C ASN A 128 2.23 26.16 20.79
N LYS A 129 2.05 27.43 20.45
CA LYS A 129 1.84 28.52 21.43
C LYS A 129 0.54 28.36 22.24
N GLU A 130 -0.44 27.64 21.71
CA GLU A 130 -1.69 27.31 22.40
C GLU A 130 -1.53 26.11 23.37
N GLY A 131 -0.34 25.48 23.40
CA GLY A 131 -0.02 24.37 24.27
C GLY A 131 -0.40 23.01 23.73
N PHE A 132 -0.81 22.90 22.44
CA PHE A 132 -1.20 21.64 21.81
C PHE A 132 -0.03 20.98 21.08
N PRO A 133 0.02 19.63 21.07
CA PRO A 133 1.01 18.88 20.29
C PRO A 133 0.80 19.07 18.79
N THR A 134 1.88 19.37 18.08
CA THR A 134 1.90 19.40 16.62
C THR A 134 2.04 17.98 16.05
N TYR A 135 2.11 17.85 14.73
CA TYR A 135 2.39 16.57 14.10
C TYR A 135 3.72 15.96 14.57
N GLU A 136 4.74 16.82 14.80
CA GLU A 136 6.05 16.40 15.28
C GLU A 136 5.99 15.68 16.64
N ALA A 137 5.23 16.24 17.58
CA ALA A 137 5.03 15.60 18.88
C ALA A 137 4.22 14.32 18.76
N LYS A 138 3.18 14.31 17.90
CA LYS A 138 2.37 13.11 17.66
C LYS A 138 3.21 11.97 17.10
N ASP A 139 4.14 12.26 16.20
CA ASP A 139 5.02 11.25 15.64
C ASP A 139 6.09 10.75 16.63
N ILE A 140 6.55 11.59 17.56
CA ILE A 140 7.31 11.12 18.73
C ILE A 140 6.49 10.14 19.58
N GLY A 141 5.24 10.47 19.83
CA GLY A 141 4.33 9.57 20.54
C GLY A 141 4.05 8.27 19.78
N LEU A 142 3.93 8.33 18.45
CA LEU A 142 3.77 7.15 17.60
C LEU A 142 5.01 6.25 17.66
N LEU A 143 6.22 6.81 17.59
CA LEU A 143 7.46 6.05 17.77
C LEU A 143 7.49 5.35 19.12
N PHE A 144 7.19 6.07 20.20
CA PHE A 144 7.14 5.51 21.54
C PHE A 144 6.15 4.34 21.63
N LEU A 145 4.89 4.54 21.19
CA LEU A 145 3.85 3.52 21.27
C LEU A 145 4.18 2.28 20.43
N LYS A 146 4.78 2.46 19.25
CA LYS A 146 5.24 1.33 18.42
C LYS A 146 6.31 0.50 19.12
N PHE A 147 7.30 1.15 19.70
CA PHE A 147 8.40 0.45 20.36
C PHE A 147 7.95 -0.17 21.70
N GLU A 148 7.04 0.47 22.42
CA GLU A 148 6.47 -0.07 23.65
C GLU A 148 5.61 -1.32 23.37
N ARG A 149 4.73 -1.26 22.38
CA ARG A 149 3.80 -2.36 22.09
C ARG A 149 4.42 -3.54 21.40
N PHE A 150 5.31 -3.28 20.46
CA PHE A 150 5.81 -4.33 19.55
C PHE A 150 7.27 -4.68 19.76
N SER A 151 8.06 -3.84 20.45
CA SER A 151 9.51 -4.02 20.61
C SER A 151 10.22 -4.47 19.33
N PRO A 152 10.06 -3.74 18.21
CA PRO A 152 10.46 -4.22 16.90
C PRO A 152 11.98 -4.28 16.77
N ASP A 153 12.49 -5.30 16.09
CA ASP A 153 13.87 -5.34 15.61
C ASP A 153 14.07 -4.38 14.44
N LEU A 154 13.00 -4.17 13.65
CA LEU A 154 12.97 -3.26 12.52
C LEU A 154 11.59 -2.62 12.38
N SER A 155 11.53 -1.30 12.40
CA SER A 155 10.34 -0.50 12.13
C SER A 155 10.44 0.14 10.75
N ILE A 156 9.49 -0.14 9.86
CA ILE A 156 9.44 0.49 8.54
C ILE A 156 8.35 1.55 8.55
N LEU A 157 8.73 2.78 8.22
CA LEU A 157 7.85 3.92 8.12
C LEU A 157 7.69 4.31 6.64
N ILE A 158 6.47 4.34 6.15
CA ILE A 158 6.16 4.65 4.76
C ILE A 158 5.33 5.92 4.69
N THR A 159 5.79 6.92 3.93
CA THR A 159 5.12 8.21 3.77
C THR A 159 5.26 8.78 2.35
N ASP A 160 4.55 9.88 2.06
CA ASP A 160 4.77 10.67 0.84
C ASP A 160 6.18 11.31 0.83
N ASN A 161 6.77 11.48 -0.35
CA ASN A 161 8.09 12.08 -0.55
C ASN A 161 8.26 13.46 0.13
N GLN A 162 7.19 14.25 0.22
CA GLN A 162 7.24 15.58 0.83
C GLN A 162 7.50 15.53 2.34
N GLN A 163 7.27 14.39 2.97
CA GLN A 163 7.48 14.21 4.40
C GLN A 163 8.92 13.78 4.76
N ALA A 164 9.79 13.51 3.77
CA ALA A 164 11.15 13.07 4.06
C ALA A 164 11.96 14.05 4.92
N PRO A 165 12.01 15.37 4.64
CA PRO A 165 12.72 16.33 5.49
C PRO A 165 12.11 16.47 6.90
N TYR A 166 10.78 16.31 6.99
CA TYR A 166 10.04 16.32 8.23
C TYR A 166 10.45 15.15 9.14
N TYR A 167 10.38 13.93 8.62
CA TYR A 167 10.74 12.73 9.40
C TYR A 167 12.22 12.67 9.77
N SER A 168 13.12 13.31 8.99
CA SER A 168 14.51 13.44 9.38
C SER A 168 14.65 14.18 10.72
N VAL A 169 13.85 15.22 10.96
CA VAL A 169 13.85 15.95 12.24
C VAL A 169 13.21 15.13 13.36
N VAL A 170 12.07 14.49 13.11
CA VAL A 170 11.37 13.66 14.12
C VAL A 170 12.25 12.51 14.58
N LEU A 171 12.89 11.79 13.65
CA LEU A 171 13.78 10.67 13.99
C LEU A 171 15.06 11.14 14.71
N GLU A 172 15.59 12.32 14.37
CA GLU A 172 16.71 12.90 15.07
C GLU A 172 16.35 13.25 16.51
N ALA A 173 15.27 14.01 16.72
CA ALA A 173 14.77 14.33 18.05
C ALA A 173 14.46 13.07 18.86
N GLY A 174 13.84 12.09 18.24
CA GLY A 174 13.53 10.78 18.85
C GLY A 174 14.78 10.03 19.27
N SER A 175 15.87 10.10 18.49
CA SER A 175 17.14 9.43 18.80
C SER A 175 17.82 9.98 20.05
N GLU A 176 17.62 11.25 20.36
CA GLU A 176 18.13 11.86 21.60
C GLU A 176 17.34 11.43 22.84
N ILE A 177 16.11 10.95 22.65
CA ILE A 177 15.30 10.37 23.73
C ILE A 177 15.64 8.88 23.88
N ASN A 178 15.61 8.15 22.78
CA ASN A 178 15.95 6.73 22.71
C ASN A 178 16.60 6.41 21.36
N LYS A 179 17.86 5.96 21.37
CA LYS A 179 18.66 5.68 20.16
C LYS A 179 18.01 4.62 19.26
N ASP A 180 17.37 3.61 19.86
CA ASP A 180 16.72 2.53 19.14
C ASP A 180 15.65 3.04 18.19
N TRP A 181 14.96 4.14 18.53
CA TRP A 181 13.89 4.69 17.67
C TRP A 181 14.39 5.10 16.28
N LYS A 182 15.60 5.60 16.17
CA LYS A 182 16.20 5.95 14.88
C LYS A 182 16.96 4.77 14.28
N GLU A 183 17.78 4.08 15.08
CA GLU A 183 18.62 2.98 14.59
C GLU A 183 17.82 1.82 14.02
N LYS A 184 16.66 1.53 14.61
CA LYS A 184 15.75 0.47 14.16
C LYS A 184 14.63 0.94 13.23
N THR A 185 14.57 2.23 12.87
CA THR A 185 13.54 2.74 11.95
C THR A 185 14.11 3.04 10.59
N VAL A 186 13.55 2.40 9.57
CA VAL A 186 13.81 2.70 8.16
C VAL A 186 12.65 3.52 7.61
N HIS A 187 12.92 4.76 7.23
CA HIS A 187 11.95 5.61 6.57
C HIS A 187 12.05 5.43 5.05
N ARG A 188 10.94 5.06 4.44
CA ARG A 188 10.78 4.92 2.98
C ARG A 188 9.68 5.82 2.49
N THR A 189 9.90 6.44 1.36
CA THR A 189 8.91 7.33 0.75
C THR A 189 8.36 6.75 -0.53
N HIS A 190 7.10 7.09 -0.83
CA HIS A 190 6.45 6.81 -2.10
C HIS A 190 6.13 8.10 -2.85
N GLY A 191 6.07 8.01 -4.17
CA GLY A 191 5.56 9.08 -5.02
C GLY A 191 4.04 9.17 -4.95
N ARG A 192 3.49 10.18 -5.60
CA ARG A 192 2.05 10.39 -5.70
C ARG A 192 1.46 9.58 -6.83
N MET A 193 0.25 9.11 -6.61
CA MET A 193 -0.53 8.49 -7.67
C MET A 193 -1.46 9.53 -8.31
N SER A 194 -1.50 9.54 -9.64
CA SER A 194 -2.52 10.20 -10.44
C SER A 194 -3.34 9.15 -11.18
N PHE A 195 -4.61 9.46 -11.43
CA PHE A 195 -5.52 8.58 -12.15
C PHE A 195 -5.87 9.22 -13.49
N LYS A 196 -5.63 8.52 -14.60
CA LYS A 196 -5.82 9.04 -15.97
C LYS A 196 -5.19 10.44 -16.17
N GLY A 197 -4.01 10.68 -15.59
CA GLY A 197 -3.30 11.96 -15.67
C GLY A 197 -3.86 13.09 -14.81
N GLN A 198 -4.95 12.88 -14.08
CA GLN A 198 -5.52 13.88 -13.18
C GLN A 198 -4.91 13.79 -11.79
N LYS A 199 -4.40 14.91 -11.28
CA LYS A 199 -3.91 15.00 -9.90
C LYS A 199 -5.08 14.92 -8.93
N MET A 200 -5.04 13.97 -8.02
CA MET A 200 -6.00 13.85 -6.93
C MET A 200 -5.62 14.79 -5.78
N SER A 201 -6.52 15.69 -5.42
CA SER A 201 -6.33 16.60 -4.29
C SER A 201 -7.61 16.69 -3.45
N SER A 202 -7.55 16.16 -2.24
CA SER A 202 -8.67 16.18 -1.30
C SER A 202 -9.15 17.59 -0.92
N ARG A 203 -8.25 18.59 -0.95
CA ARG A 203 -8.58 20.00 -0.63
C ARG A 203 -9.42 20.69 -1.69
N LEU A 204 -9.28 20.28 -2.96
CA LEU A 204 -9.99 20.88 -4.09
C LEU A 204 -11.34 20.19 -4.38
N GLY A 205 -11.64 19.08 -3.72
CA GLY A 205 -12.80 18.23 -4.01
C GLY A 205 -12.60 17.36 -5.26
N GLY A 206 -13.52 16.43 -5.47
CA GLY A 206 -13.50 15.56 -6.66
C GLY A 206 -12.50 14.40 -6.60
N VAL A 207 -11.92 14.11 -5.43
CA VAL A 207 -11.14 12.89 -5.25
C VAL A 207 -12.12 11.72 -5.10
N PRO A 208 -12.08 10.72 -5.99
CA PRO A 208 -12.92 9.54 -5.85
C PRO A 208 -12.53 8.76 -4.60
N LEU A 209 -13.48 8.06 -4.01
CA LEU A 209 -13.18 7.10 -2.96
C LEU A 209 -12.34 5.96 -3.56
N ALA A 210 -11.46 5.36 -2.75
CA ALA A 210 -10.64 4.22 -3.21
C ALA A 210 -11.49 3.06 -3.74
N THR A 211 -12.68 2.84 -3.16
CA THR A 211 -13.65 1.86 -3.64
C THR A 211 -14.20 2.21 -5.02
N ASP A 212 -14.39 3.50 -5.34
CA ASP A 212 -14.90 3.92 -6.65
C ASP A 212 -13.86 3.65 -7.74
N VAL A 213 -12.58 3.94 -7.45
CA VAL A 213 -11.47 3.60 -8.36
C VAL A 213 -11.38 2.09 -8.59
N LEU A 214 -11.48 1.28 -7.51
CA LEU A 214 -11.45 -0.18 -7.63
C LEU A 214 -12.66 -0.74 -8.39
N ASN A 215 -13.84 -0.14 -8.20
CA ASN A 215 -15.04 -0.54 -8.93
C ASN A 215 -14.94 -0.18 -10.41
N GLU A 216 -14.42 1.00 -10.77
CA GLU A 216 -14.19 1.37 -12.17
C GLU A 216 -13.22 0.38 -12.85
N ILE A 217 -12.14 0.00 -12.17
CA ILE A 217 -11.23 -1.03 -12.70
C ILE A 217 -11.93 -2.37 -12.87
N LEU A 218 -12.76 -2.79 -11.91
CA LEU A 218 -13.50 -4.04 -11.97
C LEU A 218 -14.52 -4.02 -13.11
N GLU A 219 -15.24 -2.92 -13.31
CA GLU A 219 -16.17 -2.75 -14.43
C GLU A 219 -15.45 -2.90 -15.78
N GLU A 220 -14.28 -2.27 -15.94
CA GLU A 220 -13.47 -2.43 -17.15
C GLU A 220 -12.97 -3.89 -17.35
N VAL A 221 -12.65 -4.62 -16.27
CA VAL A 221 -12.31 -6.06 -16.35
C VAL A 221 -13.50 -6.85 -16.88
N LEU A 222 -14.70 -6.60 -16.36
CA LEU A 222 -15.92 -7.32 -16.75
C LEU A 222 -16.31 -7.02 -18.19
N GLU A 223 -16.13 -5.79 -18.66
CA GLU A 223 -16.39 -5.40 -20.04
C GLU A 223 -15.40 -6.05 -21.03
N LYS A 224 -14.10 -6.06 -20.70
CA LYS A 224 -13.06 -6.61 -21.59
C LYS A 224 -12.97 -8.14 -21.56
N SER A 225 -13.39 -8.76 -20.47
CA SER A 225 -13.22 -10.20 -20.24
C SER A 225 -14.43 -10.79 -19.48
N PRO A 226 -15.63 -10.81 -20.08
CA PRO A 226 -16.85 -11.33 -19.44
C PRO A 226 -16.72 -12.84 -19.11
N ASP A 227 -15.88 -13.57 -19.83
CA ASP A 227 -15.64 -15.01 -19.63
C ASP A 227 -14.94 -15.33 -18.28
N LEU A 228 -14.41 -14.31 -17.58
CA LEU A 228 -13.85 -14.48 -16.25
C LEU A 228 -14.93 -14.69 -15.17
N ILE A 229 -16.20 -14.50 -15.47
CA ILE A 229 -17.31 -14.78 -14.57
C ILE A 229 -17.64 -16.29 -14.66
N ILE A 230 -16.94 -17.11 -13.87
CA ILE A 230 -17.10 -18.57 -13.94
C ILE A 230 -18.27 -19.04 -13.07
N ASP A 231 -18.48 -18.43 -11.90
CA ASP A 231 -19.46 -18.87 -10.89
C ASP A 231 -20.71 -17.98 -10.80
N GLY A 232 -20.92 -17.09 -11.78
CA GLY A 232 -22.12 -16.23 -11.88
C GLY A 232 -22.19 -15.05 -10.90
N GLU A 233 -21.36 -15.02 -9.87
CA GLU A 233 -21.30 -13.93 -8.89
C GLU A 233 -19.93 -13.24 -8.87
N VAL A 234 -19.94 -11.91 -8.83
CA VAL A 234 -18.74 -11.10 -8.63
C VAL A 234 -18.66 -10.71 -7.16
N ASN A 235 -17.63 -11.22 -6.48
CA ASN A 235 -17.35 -10.94 -5.07
C ASN A 235 -15.83 -10.82 -4.85
N LEU A 236 -15.41 -10.55 -3.64
CA LEU A 236 -13.98 -10.34 -3.29
C LEU A 236 -13.05 -11.53 -3.61
N ASN A 237 -13.59 -12.73 -3.79
CA ASN A 237 -12.83 -13.92 -4.14
C ASN A 237 -12.95 -14.29 -5.61
N SER A 238 -13.76 -13.57 -6.38
CA SER A 238 -13.99 -13.84 -7.81
C SER A 238 -12.74 -13.52 -8.65
N ILE A 239 -12.62 -14.19 -9.79
CA ILE A 239 -11.50 -13.98 -10.71
C ILE A 239 -11.42 -12.53 -11.21
N PRO A 240 -12.53 -11.88 -11.65
CA PRO A 240 -12.49 -10.48 -12.06
C PRO A 240 -11.93 -9.55 -10.97
N GLU A 241 -12.30 -9.76 -9.71
CA GLU A 241 -11.78 -8.97 -8.59
C GLU A 241 -10.27 -9.17 -8.41
N LYS A 242 -9.77 -10.41 -8.46
CA LYS A 242 -8.34 -10.71 -8.39
C LYS A 242 -7.56 -10.07 -9.53
N VAL A 243 -8.14 -10.01 -10.73
CA VAL A 243 -7.54 -9.35 -11.90
C VAL A 243 -7.51 -7.83 -11.72
N ALA A 244 -8.58 -7.23 -11.22
CA ALA A 244 -8.65 -5.80 -10.93
C ALA A 244 -7.60 -5.38 -9.89
N ILE A 245 -7.49 -6.13 -8.79
CA ILE A 245 -6.49 -5.89 -7.74
C ILE A 245 -5.07 -6.08 -8.27
N ALA A 246 -4.81 -7.11 -9.07
CA ALA A 246 -3.51 -7.36 -9.68
C ALA A 246 -3.08 -6.21 -10.59
N SER A 247 -4.00 -5.71 -11.42
CA SER A 247 -3.78 -4.57 -12.31
C SER A 247 -3.32 -3.33 -11.54
N LEU A 248 -4.04 -2.97 -10.47
CA LEU A 248 -3.71 -1.82 -9.64
C LEU A 248 -2.36 -2.00 -8.92
N LYS A 249 -2.19 -3.11 -8.18
CA LYS A 249 -0.98 -3.36 -7.39
C LYS A 249 0.27 -3.44 -8.26
N PHE A 250 0.20 -4.16 -9.38
CA PHE A 250 1.33 -4.29 -10.27
C PHE A 250 1.74 -2.95 -10.88
N SER A 251 0.78 -2.12 -11.29
CA SER A 251 1.05 -0.78 -11.83
C SER A 251 1.77 0.12 -10.83
N ILE A 252 1.49 -0.04 -9.55
CA ILE A 252 2.19 0.67 -8.47
C ILE A 252 3.60 0.08 -8.26
N LEU A 253 3.68 -1.24 -8.09
CA LEU A 253 4.90 -1.93 -7.64
C LEU A 253 5.93 -2.16 -8.75
N LYS A 254 5.59 -1.96 -10.03
CA LYS A 254 6.56 -1.97 -11.10
C LYS A 254 7.41 -0.70 -11.16
N SER A 255 6.96 0.37 -10.53
CA SER A 255 7.68 1.63 -10.45
C SER A 255 8.67 1.65 -9.30
N MET A 256 9.82 2.32 -9.51
CA MET A 256 10.78 2.55 -8.43
C MET A 256 10.13 3.31 -7.29
N ALA A 257 10.38 2.90 -6.04
CA ALA A 257 9.91 3.62 -4.87
C ALA A 257 10.31 5.12 -4.94
N GLY A 258 9.39 6.01 -4.57
CA GLY A 258 9.58 7.45 -4.62
C GLY A 258 9.25 8.11 -5.96
N LYS A 259 9.01 7.37 -7.04
CA LYS A 259 8.53 7.95 -8.30
C LYS A 259 7.01 8.11 -8.30
N ASP A 260 6.54 9.22 -8.90
CA ASP A 260 5.11 9.42 -9.14
C ASP A 260 4.57 8.37 -10.12
N ILE A 261 3.34 7.94 -9.88
CA ILE A 261 2.66 6.87 -10.63
C ILE A 261 1.46 7.48 -11.34
N ASN A 262 1.40 7.31 -12.65
CA ASN A 262 0.20 7.58 -13.42
C ASN A 262 -0.50 6.26 -13.71
N PHE A 263 -1.61 6.00 -12.99
CA PHE A 263 -2.40 4.81 -13.23
C PHE A 263 -3.36 5.05 -14.40
N ASP A 264 -3.24 4.19 -15.39
CA ASP A 264 -4.11 4.13 -16.56
C ASP A 264 -4.72 2.72 -16.64
N PRO A 265 -6.04 2.57 -16.41
CA PRO A 265 -6.71 1.27 -16.45
C PRO A 265 -6.56 0.56 -17.80
N GLU A 266 -6.58 1.30 -18.92
CA GLU A 266 -6.53 0.70 -20.25
C GLU A 266 -5.27 -0.12 -20.47
N THR A 267 -4.11 0.45 -20.13
CA THR A 267 -2.81 -0.23 -20.24
C THR A 267 -2.58 -1.25 -19.13
N SER A 268 -3.12 -1.00 -17.93
CA SER A 268 -2.91 -1.83 -16.75
C SER A 268 -3.70 -3.14 -16.77
N LEU A 269 -4.79 -3.21 -17.56
CA LEU A 269 -5.66 -4.38 -17.70
C LEU A 269 -5.31 -5.26 -18.91
N SER A 270 -4.24 -4.95 -19.64
CA SER A 270 -3.83 -5.75 -20.78
C SER A 270 -3.40 -7.16 -20.35
N PHE A 271 -3.86 -8.19 -21.08
CA PHE A 271 -3.35 -9.56 -20.96
C PHE A 271 -2.08 -9.79 -21.79
N GLU A 272 -1.57 -8.75 -22.42
CA GLU A 272 -0.33 -8.74 -23.19
C GLU A 272 0.59 -7.64 -22.66
N GLY A 273 1.87 -7.94 -22.49
CA GLY A 273 2.88 -6.94 -22.12
C GLY A 273 3.02 -6.72 -20.61
N ASP A 274 3.12 -5.43 -20.19
CA ASP A 274 3.61 -5.01 -18.89
C ASP A 274 2.48 -4.76 -17.88
N SER A 275 1.77 -5.84 -17.50
CA SER A 275 0.60 -5.77 -16.62
C SER A 275 0.53 -6.91 -15.59
N GLY A 276 -0.22 -6.69 -14.49
CA GLY A 276 -0.52 -7.72 -13.50
C GLY A 276 -1.30 -8.91 -14.07
N PRO A 277 -2.39 -8.67 -14.82
CA PRO A 277 -3.14 -9.72 -15.50
C PRO A 277 -2.30 -10.60 -16.43
N TYR A 278 -1.34 -10.03 -17.14
CA TYR A 278 -0.41 -10.82 -17.98
C TYR A 278 0.41 -11.83 -17.16
N LEU A 279 0.89 -11.43 -15.99
CA LEU A 279 1.64 -12.33 -15.10
C LEU A 279 0.74 -13.43 -14.53
N GLN A 280 -0.48 -13.08 -14.10
CA GLN A 280 -1.47 -14.05 -13.62
C GLN A 280 -1.82 -15.05 -14.72
N TYR A 281 -2.10 -14.57 -15.93
CA TYR A 281 -2.41 -15.41 -17.09
C TYR A 281 -1.26 -16.36 -17.43
N THR A 282 -0.02 -15.92 -17.36
CA THR A 282 1.15 -16.77 -17.59
C THR A 282 1.26 -17.89 -16.54
N ALA A 283 1.02 -17.57 -15.27
CA ALA A 283 1.01 -18.56 -14.18
C ALA A 283 -0.12 -19.58 -14.35
N VAL A 284 -1.32 -19.12 -14.70
CA VAL A 284 -2.49 -19.98 -14.99
C VAL A 284 -2.26 -20.86 -16.23
N ARG A 285 -1.64 -20.32 -17.28
CA ARG A 285 -1.23 -21.12 -18.46
C ARG A 285 -0.30 -22.26 -18.06
N ALA A 286 0.74 -21.96 -17.28
CA ALA A 286 1.64 -23.00 -16.78
C ALA A 286 0.90 -24.05 -15.95
N ASN A 287 -0.03 -23.63 -15.09
CA ASN A 287 -0.88 -24.54 -14.31
C ASN A 287 -1.75 -25.45 -15.19
N SER A 288 -2.35 -24.89 -16.23
CA SER A 288 -3.20 -25.64 -17.17
C SER A 288 -2.42 -26.72 -17.93
N VAL A 289 -1.15 -26.49 -18.28
CA VAL A 289 -0.26 -27.51 -18.86
C VAL A 289 -0.03 -28.64 -17.87
N LEU A 290 0.25 -28.32 -16.61
CA LEU A 290 0.49 -29.32 -15.56
C LEU A 290 -0.75 -30.19 -15.27
N ILE A 291 -1.95 -29.59 -15.27
CA ILE A 291 -3.21 -30.32 -15.12
C ILE A 291 -3.39 -31.32 -16.26
N LYS A 292 -3.22 -30.87 -17.51
CA LYS A 292 -3.32 -31.75 -18.70
C LYS A 292 -2.26 -32.85 -18.71
N ALA A 293 -1.05 -32.56 -18.23
CA ALA A 293 0.02 -33.56 -18.09
C ALA A 293 -0.40 -34.66 -17.11
N LYS A 294 -0.94 -34.28 -15.96
CA LYS A 294 -1.45 -35.23 -14.94
C LYS A 294 -2.58 -36.10 -15.49
N GLU A 295 -3.52 -35.50 -16.22
CA GLU A 295 -4.61 -36.24 -16.88
C GLU A 295 -4.07 -37.25 -17.93
N ALA A 296 -2.96 -36.92 -18.60
CA ALA A 296 -2.28 -37.80 -19.54
C ALA A 296 -1.32 -38.82 -18.87
N GLY A 297 -1.24 -38.84 -17.54
CA GLY A 297 -0.34 -39.73 -16.80
C GLY A 297 1.14 -39.37 -16.87
N LEU A 298 1.45 -38.13 -17.24
CA LEU A 298 2.81 -37.60 -17.26
C LEU A 298 3.14 -36.89 -15.95
N GLU A 299 4.28 -37.23 -15.36
CA GLU A 299 4.83 -36.57 -14.18
C GLU A 299 6.06 -35.73 -14.53
N SER A 300 6.25 -34.63 -13.83
CA SER A 300 7.45 -33.79 -13.95
C SER A 300 8.65 -34.46 -13.28
N GLU A 301 9.79 -34.47 -13.95
CA GLU A 301 11.03 -35.02 -13.41
C GLU A 301 12.20 -34.18 -13.90
N VAL A 302 13.12 -33.85 -13.00
CA VAL A 302 14.38 -33.20 -13.37
C VAL A 302 15.30 -34.28 -13.86
N ILE A 303 15.62 -34.27 -15.15
CA ILE A 303 16.57 -35.21 -15.77
C ILE A 303 17.84 -34.46 -16.20
N GLU A 304 18.98 -35.16 -16.16
CA GLU A 304 20.19 -34.65 -16.77
C GLU A 304 20.00 -34.61 -18.29
N THR A 305 20.13 -33.42 -18.83
CA THR A 305 20.12 -33.21 -20.30
C THR A 305 21.55 -32.98 -20.77
N ASN A 306 21.91 -33.51 -21.94
CA ASN A 306 23.18 -33.19 -22.58
C ASN A 306 23.15 -31.83 -23.32
N SER A 307 22.04 -31.09 -23.19
CA SER A 307 21.84 -29.78 -23.79
C SER A 307 22.45 -28.67 -22.94
N GLU A 308 22.81 -27.57 -23.56
CA GLU A 308 23.20 -26.35 -22.83
C GLU A 308 22.05 -25.84 -21.99
N THR A 309 22.37 -25.29 -20.82
CA THR A 309 21.37 -24.68 -19.91
C THR A 309 20.60 -23.58 -20.65
N SER A 310 19.29 -23.72 -20.73
CA SER A 310 18.41 -22.78 -21.42
C SER A 310 18.34 -21.43 -20.69
N ASP A 311 17.92 -20.40 -21.40
CA ASP A 311 17.72 -19.08 -20.78
C ASP A 311 16.61 -19.09 -19.73
N LEU A 312 15.58 -19.91 -19.91
CA LEU A 312 14.50 -20.10 -18.92
C LEU A 312 15.04 -20.70 -17.62
N GLU A 313 15.89 -21.73 -17.68
CA GLU A 313 16.54 -22.33 -16.50
C GLU A 313 17.41 -21.30 -15.76
N LYS A 314 18.23 -20.54 -16.52
CA LYS A 314 19.05 -19.46 -15.96
C LYS A 314 18.19 -18.40 -15.28
N MET A 315 17.03 -18.06 -15.84
CA MET A 315 16.12 -17.10 -15.23
C MET A 315 15.50 -17.65 -13.95
N ILE A 316 14.97 -18.86 -13.96
CA ILE A 316 14.38 -19.50 -12.79
C ILE A 316 15.38 -19.51 -11.62
N SER A 317 16.64 -19.87 -11.89
CA SER A 317 17.70 -19.96 -10.86
C SER A 317 18.05 -18.61 -10.21
N ARG A 318 17.74 -17.48 -10.86
CA ARG A 318 18.03 -16.13 -10.35
C ARG A 318 17.02 -15.61 -9.32
N PHE A 319 15.85 -16.24 -9.18
CA PHE A 319 14.78 -15.74 -8.34
C PHE A 319 15.22 -15.44 -6.90
N PRO A 320 15.93 -16.34 -6.17
CA PRO A 320 16.37 -16.04 -4.80
C PRO A 320 17.25 -14.79 -4.71
N LYS A 321 18.15 -14.59 -5.69
CA LYS A 321 19.02 -13.42 -5.73
C LYS A 321 18.23 -12.13 -5.97
N VAL A 322 17.21 -12.17 -6.81
CA VAL A 322 16.32 -11.02 -7.07
C VAL A 322 15.56 -10.63 -5.81
N VAL A 323 15.05 -11.62 -5.07
CA VAL A 323 14.36 -11.37 -3.79
C VAL A 323 15.32 -10.74 -2.78
N SER A 324 16.54 -11.27 -2.63
CA SER A 324 17.56 -10.69 -1.74
C SER A 324 17.86 -9.23 -2.11
N LEU A 325 18.07 -8.94 -3.40
CA LEU A 325 18.30 -7.59 -3.88
C LEU A 325 17.12 -6.65 -3.58
N ALA A 326 15.89 -7.13 -3.81
CA ALA A 326 14.69 -6.34 -3.52
C ALA A 326 14.58 -5.98 -2.02
N ILE A 327 15.00 -6.88 -1.13
CA ILE A 327 15.03 -6.65 0.31
C ILE A 327 16.16 -5.66 0.66
N GLU A 328 17.38 -5.88 0.18
CA GLU A 328 18.54 -5.03 0.47
C GLU A 328 18.31 -3.57 0.03
N GLU A 329 17.70 -3.36 -1.14
CA GLU A 329 17.43 -2.03 -1.69
C GLU A 329 16.06 -1.46 -1.30
N TRP A 330 15.19 -2.23 -0.62
CA TRP A 330 13.81 -1.85 -0.35
C TRP A 330 13.03 -1.52 -1.64
N ALA A 331 13.21 -2.34 -2.65
CA ALA A 331 12.85 -2.05 -4.03
C ALA A 331 12.03 -3.19 -4.67
N PRO A 332 10.71 -3.28 -4.38
CA PRO A 332 9.84 -4.34 -4.91
C PRO A 332 9.78 -4.39 -6.44
N HIS A 333 10.09 -3.30 -7.12
CA HIS A 333 10.11 -3.24 -8.59
C HIS A 333 11.15 -4.19 -9.21
N HIS A 334 12.17 -4.62 -8.49
CA HIS A 334 13.09 -5.67 -8.97
C HIS A 334 12.36 -7.00 -9.16
N VAL A 335 11.47 -7.36 -8.23
CA VAL A 335 10.63 -8.55 -8.36
C VAL A 335 9.67 -8.38 -9.54
N SER A 336 8.99 -7.24 -9.65
CA SER A 336 8.06 -6.96 -10.75
C SER A 336 8.72 -7.08 -12.13
N THR A 337 9.87 -6.45 -12.31
CA THR A 337 10.64 -6.51 -13.55
C THR A 337 11.11 -7.93 -13.86
N TYR A 338 11.58 -8.66 -12.85
CA TYR A 338 12.00 -10.03 -13.01
C TYR A 338 10.85 -10.95 -13.45
N LEU A 339 9.67 -10.82 -12.83
CA LEU A 339 8.49 -11.63 -13.19
C LEU A 339 8.02 -11.38 -14.62
N LEU A 340 8.11 -10.14 -15.11
CA LEU A 340 7.84 -9.81 -16.51
C LEU A 340 8.80 -10.53 -17.46
N ASN A 341 10.09 -10.43 -17.20
CA ASN A 341 11.11 -11.08 -18.03
C ASN A 341 10.94 -12.61 -18.01
N LEU A 342 10.66 -13.21 -16.84
CA LEU A 342 10.38 -14.64 -16.71
C LEU A 342 9.15 -15.04 -17.52
N SER A 343 8.08 -14.25 -17.44
CA SER A 343 6.83 -14.50 -18.18
C SER A 343 7.05 -14.43 -19.69
N GLN A 344 7.81 -13.46 -20.17
CA GLN A 344 8.17 -13.33 -21.57
C GLN A 344 9.00 -14.52 -22.04
N ALA A 345 10.03 -14.91 -21.29
CA ALA A 345 10.86 -16.07 -21.61
C ALA A 345 10.04 -17.36 -21.64
N PHE A 346 9.19 -17.58 -20.64
CA PHE A 346 8.30 -18.75 -20.59
C PHE A 346 7.32 -18.77 -21.76
N ASN A 347 6.65 -17.66 -22.07
CA ASN A 347 5.68 -17.60 -23.16
C ASN A 347 6.36 -17.82 -24.55
N SER A 348 7.58 -17.30 -24.75
CA SER A 348 8.37 -17.56 -25.97
C SER A 348 8.76 -19.02 -26.09
N TRP A 349 9.23 -19.62 -25.01
CA TRP A 349 9.57 -21.03 -24.94
C TRP A 349 8.33 -21.93 -25.13
N TYR A 350 7.22 -21.59 -24.50
CA TYR A 350 5.94 -22.29 -24.65
C TYR A 350 5.43 -22.29 -26.07
N ALA A 351 5.58 -21.20 -26.81
CA ALA A 351 5.14 -21.08 -28.20
C ALA A 351 5.98 -21.96 -29.17
N SER A 352 7.24 -22.22 -28.84
CA SER A 352 8.17 -22.97 -29.67
C SER A 352 8.36 -24.44 -29.26
N THR A 353 7.84 -24.83 -28.07
CA THR A 353 8.09 -26.15 -27.47
C THR A 353 6.80 -26.92 -27.27
N LYS A 354 6.73 -28.12 -27.82
CA LYS A 354 5.63 -29.07 -27.55
C LYS A 354 5.89 -29.74 -26.20
N ILE A 355 5.40 -29.13 -25.12
CA ILE A 355 5.69 -29.57 -23.74
C ILE A 355 5.08 -30.96 -23.46
N LEU A 356 3.83 -31.18 -23.91
CA LEU A 356 3.11 -32.44 -23.75
C LEU A 356 3.33 -33.33 -24.98
N ASP A 357 4.52 -33.90 -25.10
CA ASP A 357 4.87 -34.84 -26.14
C ASP A 357 5.33 -36.16 -25.53
N LEU A 358 4.45 -37.16 -25.55
CA LEU A 358 4.70 -38.49 -24.96
C LEU A 358 5.88 -39.23 -25.59
N GLU A 359 6.23 -38.89 -26.83
CA GLU A 359 7.34 -39.48 -27.56
C GLU A 359 8.67 -38.75 -27.29
N ASN A 360 8.61 -37.55 -26.73
CA ASN A 360 9.79 -36.74 -26.43
C ASN A 360 10.41 -37.17 -25.10
N LYS A 361 11.69 -37.60 -25.14
CA LYS A 361 12.45 -37.97 -23.93
C LYS A 361 12.60 -36.82 -22.93
N GLU A 362 12.53 -35.58 -23.39
CA GLU A 362 12.64 -34.38 -22.57
C GLU A 362 11.28 -33.89 -22.01
N ALA A 363 10.15 -34.55 -22.32
CA ALA A 363 8.83 -34.13 -21.90
C ALA A 363 8.71 -33.94 -20.36
N LYS A 364 9.30 -34.86 -19.60
CA LYS A 364 9.33 -34.78 -18.14
C LYS A 364 10.13 -33.56 -17.63
N HIS A 365 11.26 -33.27 -18.26
CA HIS A 365 12.08 -32.10 -17.97
C HIS A 365 11.34 -30.79 -18.33
N ASN A 366 10.70 -30.75 -19.49
CA ASN A 366 9.86 -29.60 -19.91
C ASN A 366 8.72 -29.35 -18.93
N LEU A 367 8.13 -30.41 -18.36
CA LEU A 367 7.13 -30.29 -17.29
C LEU A 367 7.77 -29.79 -16.00
N ALA A 368 8.98 -30.20 -15.65
CA ALA A 368 9.68 -29.67 -14.48
C ALA A 368 9.98 -28.17 -14.61
N LEU A 369 10.40 -27.72 -15.79
CA LEU A 369 10.58 -26.28 -16.08
C LEU A 369 9.26 -25.51 -16.00
N THR A 370 8.17 -26.08 -16.51
CA THR A 370 6.82 -25.50 -16.41
C THR A 370 6.38 -25.36 -14.95
N LEU A 371 6.60 -26.41 -14.13
CA LEU A 371 6.30 -26.39 -12.70
C LEU A 371 7.15 -25.35 -11.95
N ALA A 372 8.44 -25.33 -12.21
CA ALA A 372 9.35 -24.35 -11.61
C ALA A 372 8.95 -22.90 -11.97
N THR A 373 8.60 -22.65 -13.23
CA THR A 373 8.10 -21.34 -13.67
C THR A 373 6.82 -20.95 -12.93
N LYS A 374 5.83 -21.87 -12.83
CA LYS A 374 4.60 -21.63 -12.07
C LYS A 374 4.90 -21.28 -10.62
N ILE A 375 5.77 -22.06 -9.95
CA ILE A 375 6.14 -21.83 -8.55
C ILE A 375 6.77 -20.44 -8.38
N VAL A 376 7.71 -20.08 -9.23
CA VAL A 376 8.42 -18.80 -9.15
C VAL A 376 7.47 -17.62 -9.42
N LEU A 377 6.61 -17.72 -10.46
CA LEU A 377 5.60 -16.68 -10.74
C LEU A 377 4.64 -16.52 -9.56
N THR A 378 4.11 -17.63 -9.03
CA THR A 378 3.17 -17.58 -7.89
C THR A 378 3.83 -16.99 -6.64
N ASN A 379 5.04 -17.43 -6.30
CA ASN A 379 5.76 -16.90 -5.14
C ASN A 379 6.12 -15.42 -5.31
N GLY A 380 6.58 -15.03 -6.50
CA GLY A 380 6.91 -13.64 -6.79
C GLY A 380 5.68 -12.72 -6.74
N LEU A 381 4.55 -13.15 -7.30
CA LEU A 381 3.28 -12.42 -7.22
C LEU A 381 2.79 -12.32 -5.77
N ASN A 382 2.89 -13.39 -4.98
CA ASN A 382 2.54 -13.38 -3.56
C ASN A 382 3.41 -12.40 -2.75
N ILE A 383 4.72 -12.30 -3.04
CA ILE A 383 5.61 -11.29 -2.44
C ILE A 383 5.09 -9.87 -2.73
N LEU A 384 4.55 -9.64 -3.93
CA LEU A 384 3.94 -8.37 -4.31
C LEU A 384 2.50 -8.20 -3.77
N GLY A 385 1.97 -9.16 -3.00
CA GLY A 385 0.61 -9.15 -2.48
C GLY A 385 -0.44 -9.32 -3.59
N ILE A 386 -0.09 -9.98 -4.70
CA ILE A 386 -0.95 -10.26 -5.84
C ILE A 386 -1.31 -11.74 -5.84
N GLU A 387 -2.59 -12.04 -5.73
CA GLU A 387 -3.10 -13.40 -5.75
C GLU A 387 -3.19 -13.95 -7.18
N VAL A 388 -2.80 -15.21 -7.38
CA VAL A 388 -2.94 -15.90 -8.67
C VAL A 388 -4.23 -16.73 -8.65
N PRO A 389 -5.20 -16.49 -9.57
CA PRO A 389 -6.38 -17.32 -9.66
C PRO A 389 -6.04 -18.72 -10.19
N GLU A 390 -6.90 -19.70 -9.88
CA GLU A 390 -6.70 -21.06 -10.37
C GLU A 390 -6.96 -21.22 -11.87
N LYS A 391 -7.85 -20.39 -12.41
CA LYS A 391 -8.30 -20.37 -13.81
C LYS A 391 -8.42 -18.92 -14.29
N MET A 392 -8.24 -18.71 -15.55
CA MET A 392 -8.50 -17.46 -16.29
C MET A 392 -8.91 -17.78 -17.73
#